data_be68921716de509f54f606189fd6d5e3
#
_entry.id   be68921716de509f54f606189fd6d5e3
#
_cell.length_a   1.000
_cell.length_b   1.000
_cell.length_c   1.000
_cell.angle_alpha   90.00
_cell.angle_beta   90.00
_cell.angle_gamma   90.00
#
_symmetry.space_group_name_H-M   'P 1'
#
loop_
_entity.id
_entity.type
_entity.pdbx_description
1 polymer ?
#
loop_
_entity_poly.entity_id
_entity_poly.type
_entity_poly.pdbx_seq_one_letter_code
_entity_poly.pdbx_strand_id
1 'polypeptide(L)'
;MATITKRGNSYRIKVSCGYDIHGKQVIQSKTWKPADGMSAKQIEKELQRQVVLFEEECMHGNVVATVKFEEFARKWFKDYAEKKLKTQTIRGYHYLEPRIYKALGHLRLDKITPRHVQRFVNDLTEMPCGNNPNKKLSAKTIKLHLSLVSTIFDYAIKMQMIKDNPCRNVTLPSPDKKERKIYTVEEVQKILTLFKAEPVENLKYVMFFTMALYTGLRRGELLGLEWKDFDWERGIFTVNRNSLWTKERGMYTDTPKTASSIRSLKMQPELIDLLKKYKVWQDGYITTIGDRWQDHDRLFTTWNGEPMHVTSPADFLKEFCKRNGIRYCSPHSWRHLHATLMIESGVDVKTVQACLGHSEATTTMTCYLHSFQSAQAAAMDAVANAIRITPKNETPQQAAASSL
;
A
#
# COMPACT_ATOMS: atom_id res chain seq x y z
N MET A 1 6.89 33.24 35.42
CA MET A 1 6.81 34.73 35.32
C MET A 1 7.51 35.19 34.07
N ALA A 2 6.85 36.04 33.30
CA ALA A 2 7.43 36.63 32.10
C ALA A 2 8.44 37.73 32.44
N THR A 3 9.49 37.83 31.63
CA THR A 3 10.45 38.95 31.71
C THR A 3 10.21 39.86 30.48
N ILE A 4 10.03 41.17 30.73
CA ILE A 4 9.78 42.16 29.70
C ILE A 4 11.03 43.00 29.49
N THR A 5 11.43 43.18 28.25
CA THR A 5 12.57 44.03 27.85
C THR A 5 12.13 44.99 26.78
N LYS A 6 12.24 46.31 27.00
CA LYS A 6 11.95 47.36 26.02
C LYS A 6 13.10 47.44 25.00
N ARG A 7 12.78 47.46 23.71
CA ARG A 7 13.74 47.59 22.60
C ARG A 7 13.24 48.69 21.62
N GLY A 8 13.71 49.91 21.81
CA GLY A 8 13.23 51.05 21.05
C GLY A 8 11.72 51.17 21.17
N ASN A 9 10.98 51.08 20.07
CA ASN A 9 9.51 51.18 20.02
C ASN A 9 8.78 49.83 20.17
N SER A 10 9.44 48.79 20.65
CA SER A 10 8.85 47.44 20.85
C SER A 10 9.22 46.86 22.22
N TYR A 11 8.42 45.88 22.67
CA TYR A 11 8.61 45.16 23.90
C TYR A 11 8.85 43.68 23.61
N ARG A 12 9.92 43.11 24.14
CA ARG A 12 10.20 41.69 24.10
C ARG A 12 9.76 41.00 25.37
N ILE A 13 8.78 40.12 25.29
CA ILE A 13 8.25 39.32 26.39
C ILE A 13 8.94 37.95 26.32
N LYS A 14 9.53 37.49 27.42
CA LYS A 14 10.14 36.17 27.57
C LYS A 14 9.43 35.38 28.64
N VAL A 15 9.06 34.15 28.39
CA VAL A 15 8.42 33.21 29.34
C VAL A 15 9.25 31.94 29.41
N SER A 16 9.52 31.46 30.62
CA SER A 16 10.13 30.16 30.86
C SER A 16 9.09 29.06 30.75
N CYS A 17 9.34 28.07 29.86
CA CYS A 17 8.47 26.91 29.62
C CYS A 17 9.02 25.62 30.26
N GLY A 18 9.80 25.74 31.36
CA GLY A 18 10.41 24.61 32.04
C GLY A 18 11.82 24.28 31.53
N TYR A 19 12.22 23.03 31.71
CA TYR A 19 13.54 22.51 31.32
C TYR A 19 13.38 21.37 30.37
N ASP A 20 14.32 21.22 29.44
CA ASP A 20 14.39 20.04 28.54
C ASP A 20 14.96 18.81 29.29
N ILE A 21 15.01 17.66 28.59
CA ILE A 21 15.52 16.40 29.16
C ILE A 21 17.01 16.45 29.55
N HIS A 22 17.73 17.48 29.11
CA HIS A 22 19.14 17.74 29.46
C HIS A 22 19.31 18.80 30.55
N GLY A 23 18.21 19.22 31.16
CA GLY A 23 18.22 20.23 32.25
C GLY A 23 18.42 21.67 31.74
N LYS A 24 18.33 21.93 30.44
CA LYS A 24 18.44 23.26 29.84
C LYS A 24 17.09 23.98 29.86
N GLN A 25 17.06 25.20 30.37
CA GLN A 25 15.85 26.01 30.44
C GLN A 25 15.31 26.33 29.05
N VAL A 26 14.04 26.02 28.81
CA VAL A 26 13.31 26.36 27.58
C VAL A 26 12.64 27.70 27.75
N ILE A 27 13.08 28.70 26.96
CA ILE A 27 12.55 30.07 27.02
C ILE A 27 11.85 30.40 25.71
N GLN A 28 10.60 30.81 25.80
CA GLN A 28 9.84 31.38 24.67
C GLN A 28 9.92 32.90 24.68
N SER A 29 9.89 33.54 23.50
CA SER A 29 9.89 35.01 23.44
C SER A 29 8.97 35.48 22.30
N LYS A 30 8.17 36.52 22.64
CA LYS A 30 7.25 37.21 21.71
C LYS A 30 7.64 38.70 21.71
N THR A 31 7.69 39.32 20.53
CA THR A 31 7.89 40.75 20.39
C THR A 31 6.55 41.40 20.09
N TRP A 32 6.16 42.38 20.86
CA TRP A 32 4.97 43.18 20.66
C TRP A 32 5.35 44.63 20.41
N LYS A 33 4.70 45.29 19.44
CA LYS A 33 4.87 46.67 19.09
C LYS A 33 3.54 47.42 19.33
N PRO A 34 3.53 48.50 20.16
CA PRO A 34 2.35 49.34 20.27
C PRO A 34 1.88 49.88 18.97
N ALA A 35 0.59 50.08 18.80
CA ALA A 35 0.04 50.81 17.66
C ALA A 35 0.33 52.31 17.73
N ASP A 36 0.49 52.92 16.61
CA ASP A 36 0.77 54.38 16.56
C ASP A 36 -0.39 55.18 17.19
N GLY A 37 -0.05 56.15 18.07
CA GLY A 37 -1.03 57.00 18.76
C GLY A 37 -1.51 56.46 20.12
N MET A 38 -1.02 55.35 20.61
CA MET A 38 -1.34 54.87 21.97
C MET A 38 -0.66 55.69 23.03
N SER A 39 -1.41 56.12 24.08
CA SER A 39 -0.86 56.76 25.26
C SER A 39 -0.04 55.78 26.13
N ALA A 40 0.88 56.26 26.94
CA ALA A 40 1.73 55.47 27.82
C ALA A 40 0.89 54.49 28.70
N LYS A 41 -0.23 54.95 29.23
CA LYS A 41 -1.14 54.16 30.06
C LYS A 41 -1.86 53.03 29.28
N GLN A 42 -2.19 53.29 28.00
CA GLN A 42 -2.76 52.30 27.12
C GLN A 42 -1.72 51.23 26.70
N ILE A 43 -0.49 51.64 26.46
CA ILE A 43 0.63 50.76 26.16
C ILE A 43 0.87 49.81 27.31
N GLU A 44 0.90 50.30 28.53
CA GLU A 44 1.13 49.50 29.73
C GLU A 44 0.01 48.48 29.96
N LYS A 45 -1.26 48.90 29.85
CA LYS A 45 -2.42 48.02 29.99
C LYS A 45 -2.44 46.91 28.90
N GLU A 46 -2.17 47.22 27.65
CA GLU A 46 -2.18 46.27 26.57
C GLU A 46 -0.94 45.37 26.64
N LEU A 47 0.22 45.87 27.07
CA LEU A 47 1.41 45.06 27.28
C LEU A 47 1.16 44.00 28.39
N GLN A 48 0.53 44.35 29.48
CA GLN A 48 0.13 43.43 30.55
C GLN A 48 -0.81 42.33 30.02
N ARG A 49 -1.79 42.73 29.21
CA ARG A 49 -2.69 41.78 28.55
C ARG A 49 -1.94 40.81 27.61
N GLN A 50 -1.00 41.31 26.83
CA GLN A 50 -0.17 40.49 25.92
C GLN A 50 0.75 39.54 26.71
N VAL A 51 1.20 39.93 27.90
CA VAL A 51 1.98 39.09 28.80
C VAL A 51 1.14 37.90 29.30
N VAL A 52 -0.07 38.20 29.83
CA VAL A 52 -0.97 37.14 30.32
C VAL A 52 -1.34 36.17 29.22
N LEU A 53 -1.75 36.67 28.05
CA LEU A 53 -2.07 35.82 26.90
C LEU A 53 -0.88 34.95 26.45
N PHE A 54 0.33 35.51 26.50
CA PHE A 54 1.52 34.76 26.10
C PHE A 54 1.97 33.75 27.19
N GLU A 55 1.79 34.04 28.47
CA GLU A 55 1.99 33.09 29.56
C GLU A 55 0.99 31.92 29.44
N GLU A 56 -0.30 32.18 29.18
CA GLU A 56 -1.30 31.14 28.94
C GLU A 56 -0.97 30.30 27.71
N GLU A 57 -0.55 30.92 26.60
CA GLU A 57 -0.07 30.22 25.42
C GLU A 57 1.08 29.26 25.71
N CYS A 58 2.00 29.68 26.61
CA CYS A 58 3.15 28.88 27.05
C CYS A 58 2.77 27.79 28.04
N MET A 59 1.85 28.05 28.96
CA MET A 59 1.41 27.08 29.99
C MET A 59 0.58 25.95 29.39
N HIS A 60 -0.19 26.22 28.34
CA HIS A 60 -0.96 25.21 27.62
C HIS A 60 -0.12 24.34 26.68
N GLY A 61 1.20 24.30 26.84
CA GLY A 61 2.10 23.45 26.05
C GLY A 61 2.30 23.91 24.60
N ASN A 62 1.89 25.14 24.27
CA ASN A 62 2.16 25.74 22.97
C ASN A 62 3.64 26.20 22.91
N VAL A 63 4.56 25.25 23.00
CA VAL A 63 5.96 25.52 22.65
C VAL A 63 5.96 25.86 21.15
N VAL A 64 6.10 27.15 20.85
CA VAL A 64 6.17 27.60 19.44
C VAL A 64 7.35 26.87 18.82
N ALA A 65 7.07 25.90 17.98
CA ALA A 65 8.10 25.12 17.32
C ALA A 65 8.92 26.03 16.40
N THR A 66 10.10 26.44 16.87
CA THR A 66 11.03 27.25 16.04
C THR A 66 11.75 26.39 15.01
N VAL A 67 11.59 25.06 15.10
CA VAL A 67 12.23 24.07 14.24
C VAL A 67 11.68 24.12 12.81
N LYS A 68 12.53 23.95 11.80
CA LYS A 68 12.12 23.82 10.41
C LYS A 68 11.45 22.47 10.16
N PHE A 69 10.55 22.41 9.19
CA PHE A 69 9.83 21.17 8.83
C PHE A 69 10.80 20.03 8.49
N GLU A 70 11.84 20.28 7.69
CA GLU A 70 12.80 19.23 7.33
C GLU A 70 13.56 18.69 8.54
N GLU A 71 14.00 19.55 9.43
CA GLU A 71 14.69 19.13 10.65
C GLU A 71 13.79 18.27 11.54
N PHE A 72 12.55 18.66 11.71
CA PHE A 72 11.56 17.88 12.45
C PHE A 72 11.24 16.55 11.76
N ALA A 73 11.06 16.55 10.44
CA ALA A 73 10.80 15.36 9.66
C ALA A 73 11.95 14.34 9.77
N ARG A 74 13.20 14.78 9.65
CA ARG A 74 14.38 13.92 9.84
C ARG A 74 14.44 13.30 11.23
N LYS A 75 14.09 14.09 12.25
CA LYS A 75 13.97 13.59 13.63
C LYS A 75 12.84 12.57 13.76
N TRP A 76 11.68 12.83 13.16
CA TRP A 76 10.56 11.88 13.12
C TRP A 76 10.95 10.55 12.46
N PHE A 77 11.71 10.57 11.36
CA PHE A 77 12.22 9.32 10.74
C PHE A 77 13.05 8.53 11.74
N LYS A 78 14.05 9.14 12.36
CA LYS A 78 14.98 8.48 13.27
C LYS A 78 14.29 7.98 14.56
N ASP A 79 13.46 8.81 15.17
CA ASP A 79 12.90 8.55 16.50
C ASP A 79 11.65 7.64 16.43
N TYR A 80 10.90 7.68 15.35
CA TYR A 80 9.63 6.97 15.22
C TYR A 80 9.57 6.02 14.02
N ALA A 81 9.78 6.52 12.78
CA ALA A 81 9.50 5.75 11.58
C ALA A 81 10.41 4.50 11.49
N GLU A 82 11.73 4.66 11.65
CA GLU A 82 12.70 3.57 11.58
C GLU A 82 12.49 2.50 12.66
N LYS A 83 11.91 2.87 13.80
CA LYS A 83 11.63 1.94 14.91
C LYS A 83 10.28 1.23 14.80
N LYS A 84 9.29 1.82 14.12
CA LYS A 84 7.89 1.36 14.13
C LYS A 84 7.38 0.90 12.77
N LEU A 85 7.95 1.37 11.68
CA LEU A 85 7.44 1.09 10.35
C LEU A 85 8.27 0.01 9.65
N LYS A 86 7.63 -0.72 8.74
CA LYS A 86 8.31 -1.72 7.91
C LYS A 86 9.27 -1.06 6.93
N THR A 87 10.41 -1.69 6.67
CA THR A 87 11.48 -1.22 5.78
C THR A 87 10.96 -0.73 4.42
N GLN A 88 10.00 -1.44 3.80
CA GLN A 88 9.42 -1.02 2.51
C GLN A 88 8.60 0.28 2.61
N THR A 89 7.96 0.54 3.75
CA THR A 89 7.23 1.80 3.98
C THR A 89 8.21 2.96 4.10
N ILE A 90 9.28 2.78 4.88
CA ILE A 90 10.35 3.77 5.06
C ILE A 90 10.99 4.10 3.72
N ARG A 91 11.35 3.07 2.93
CA ARG A 91 11.89 3.26 1.57
C ARG A 91 10.94 4.06 0.67
N GLY A 92 9.64 3.74 0.73
CA GLY A 92 8.62 4.50 0.00
C GLY A 92 8.58 5.97 0.43
N TYR A 93 8.74 6.25 1.71
CA TYR A 93 8.78 7.61 2.24
C TYR A 93 10.04 8.36 1.80
N HIS A 94 11.22 7.75 1.88
CA HIS A 94 12.47 8.36 1.39
C HIS A 94 12.41 8.74 -0.11
N TYR A 95 11.67 7.98 -0.92
CA TYR A 95 11.45 8.35 -2.32
C TYR A 95 10.63 9.66 -2.47
N LEU A 96 9.77 9.98 -1.51
CA LEU A 96 8.91 11.18 -1.54
C LEU A 96 9.59 12.41 -0.95
N GLU A 97 10.53 12.24 -0.01
CA GLU A 97 11.19 13.32 0.74
C GLU A 97 11.77 14.45 -0.11
N PRO A 98 12.52 14.19 -1.21
CA PRO A 98 13.19 15.27 -1.93
C PRO A 98 12.23 16.35 -2.42
N ARG A 99 11.04 15.95 -2.88
CA ARG A 99 10.01 16.90 -3.33
C ARG A 99 9.38 17.64 -2.16
N ILE A 100 9.14 16.96 -1.06
CA ILE A 100 8.57 17.54 0.16
C ILE A 100 9.53 18.57 0.77
N TYR A 101 10.81 18.21 0.91
CA TYR A 101 11.81 19.10 1.52
C TYR A 101 12.10 20.33 0.67
N LYS A 102 12.13 20.17 -0.66
CA LYS A 102 12.27 21.32 -1.58
C LYS A 102 11.12 22.34 -1.40
N ALA A 103 9.91 21.89 -1.18
CA ALA A 103 8.73 22.75 -1.09
C ALA A 103 8.47 23.32 0.32
N LEU A 104 8.59 22.47 1.35
CA LEU A 104 8.16 22.79 2.72
C LEU A 104 9.32 22.78 3.74
N GLY A 105 10.45 22.16 3.41
CA GLY A 105 11.53 21.89 4.36
C GLY A 105 12.11 23.12 5.04
N HIS A 106 12.26 24.21 4.31
CA HIS A 106 12.84 25.47 4.78
C HIS A 106 11.90 26.28 5.69
N LEU A 107 10.59 25.97 5.67
CA LEU A 107 9.59 26.67 6.46
C LEU A 107 9.61 26.19 7.92
N ARG A 108 9.30 27.08 8.84
CA ARG A 108 9.09 26.71 10.26
C ARG A 108 7.82 25.87 10.37
N LEU A 109 7.87 24.82 11.19
CA LEU A 109 6.78 23.89 11.40
C LEU A 109 5.46 24.58 11.81
N ASP A 110 5.53 25.57 12.72
CA ASP A 110 4.39 26.35 13.21
C ASP A 110 3.86 27.39 12.21
N LYS A 111 4.56 27.65 11.11
CA LYS A 111 4.17 28.63 10.09
C LYS A 111 3.66 28.02 8.80
N ILE A 112 3.65 26.70 8.70
CA ILE A 112 3.07 26.02 7.54
C ILE A 112 1.55 26.06 7.66
N THR A 113 0.91 26.67 6.68
CA THR A 113 -0.54 26.84 6.58
C THR A 113 -1.14 25.89 5.53
N PRO A 114 -2.47 25.66 5.52
CA PRO A 114 -3.12 24.89 4.45
C PRO A 114 -2.82 25.46 3.05
N ARG A 115 -2.64 26.78 2.93
CA ARG A 115 -2.27 27.43 1.65
C ARG A 115 -0.90 26.99 1.14
N HIS A 116 0.10 26.84 2.01
CA HIS A 116 1.41 26.30 1.63
C HIS A 116 1.32 24.86 1.15
N VAL A 117 0.55 24.04 1.85
CA VAL A 117 0.37 22.61 1.49
C VAL A 117 -0.44 22.48 0.19
N GLN A 118 -1.48 23.31 -0.02
CA GLN A 118 -2.25 23.31 -1.26
C GLN A 118 -1.38 23.71 -2.45
N ARG A 119 -0.52 24.71 -2.30
CA ARG A 119 0.43 25.11 -3.35
C ARG A 119 1.37 23.96 -3.68
N PHE A 120 1.92 23.29 -2.67
CA PHE A 120 2.75 22.10 -2.88
C PHE A 120 2.01 21.01 -3.67
N VAL A 121 0.75 20.71 -3.33
CA VAL A 121 -0.08 19.75 -4.06
C VAL A 121 -0.30 20.18 -5.51
N ASN A 122 -0.58 21.46 -5.75
CA ASN A 122 -0.75 21.99 -7.10
C ASN A 122 0.56 21.90 -7.92
N ASP A 123 1.70 22.24 -7.31
CA ASP A 123 3.01 22.13 -7.96
C ASP A 123 3.32 20.65 -8.33
N LEU A 124 2.93 19.68 -7.49
CA LEU A 124 3.09 18.26 -7.79
C LEU A 124 2.29 17.81 -9.03
N THR A 125 1.15 18.44 -9.35
CA THR A 125 0.37 18.09 -10.55
C THR A 125 1.11 18.39 -11.84
N GLU A 126 2.02 19.37 -11.81
CA GLU A 126 2.82 19.77 -12.96
C GLU A 126 4.18 19.03 -13.04
N MET A 127 4.58 18.35 -11.96
CA MET A 127 5.89 17.69 -11.92
C MET A 127 5.93 16.40 -12.75
N PRO A 128 7.05 16.12 -13.42
CA PRO A 128 7.24 14.90 -14.18
C PRO A 128 7.36 13.67 -13.30
N CYS A 129 6.92 12.54 -13.83
CA CYS A 129 7.06 11.23 -13.21
C CYS A 129 8.41 10.60 -13.59
N GLY A 130 9.35 10.54 -12.65
CA GLY A 130 10.69 10.03 -12.89
C GLY A 130 11.44 10.85 -13.94
N ASN A 131 12.10 10.16 -14.88
CA ASN A 131 12.88 10.79 -15.97
C ASN A 131 12.05 11.06 -17.23
N ASN A 132 10.74 10.83 -17.21
CA ASN A 132 9.88 11.06 -18.37
C ASN A 132 9.17 12.42 -18.26
N PRO A 133 9.59 13.44 -19.00
CA PRO A 133 9.03 14.81 -18.91
C PRO A 133 7.58 14.85 -19.39
N ASN A 134 7.16 13.92 -20.25
CA ASN A 134 5.81 13.88 -20.83
C ASN A 134 4.78 13.18 -19.92
N LYS A 135 5.21 12.60 -18.81
CA LYS A 135 4.34 11.91 -17.88
C LYS A 135 4.31 12.62 -16.54
N LYS A 136 3.19 13.23 -16.20
CA LYS A 136 2.98 13.88 -14.90
C LYS A 136 2.75 12.85 -13.78
N LEU A 137 2.92 13.31 -12.52
CA LEU A 137 2.62 12.48 -11.35
C LEU A 137 1.13 12.12 -11.31
N SER A 138 0.85 10.86 -10.97
CA SER A 138 -0.54 10.42 -10.79
C SER A 138 -1.16 10.99 -9.51
N ALA A 139 -2.48 11.20 -9.50
CA ALA A 139 -3.22 11.60 -8.31
C ALA A 139 -2.93 10.70 -7.09
N LYS A 140 -2.72 9.38 -7.31
CA LYS A 140 -2.30 8.44 -6.27
C LYS A 140 -0.93 8.80 -5.70
N THR A 141 0.04 9.14 -6.53
CA THR A 141 1.39 9.54 -6.09
C THR A 141 1.35 10.85 -5.31
N ILE A 142 0.55 11.81 -5.77
CA ILE A 142 0.32 13.09 -5.07
C ILE A 142 -0.30 12.86 -3.70
N LYS A 143 -1.31 11.99 -3.61
CA LYS A 143 -1.93 11.58 -2.34
C LYS A 143 -0.90 10.97 -1.38
N LEU A 144 0.07 10.17 -1.87
CA LEU A 144 1.12 9.60 -1.02
C LEU A 144 2.03 10.69 -0.43
N HIS A 145 2.38 11.73 -1.19
CA HIS A 145 3.14 12.87 -0.67
C HIS A 145 2.36 13.58 0.44
N LEU A 146 1.09 13.91 0.19
CA LEU A 146 0.24 14.56 1.19
C LEU A 146 0.07 13.69 2.45
N SER A 147 -0.11 12.38 2.28
CA SER A 147 -0.24 11.44 3.41
C SER A 147 1.02 11.41 4.28
N LEU A 148 2.22 11.43 3.69
CA LEU A 148 3.46 11.49 4.47
C LEU A 148 3.57 12.79 5.24
N VAL A 149 3.33 13.93 4.59
CA VAL A 149 3.35 15.27 5.22
C VAL A 149 2.33 15.31 6.37
N SER A 150 1.11 14.81 6.14
CA SER A 150 0.06 14.74 7.16
C SER A 150 0.48 13.88 8.36
N THR A 151 1.11 12.72 8.13
CA THR A 151 1.59 11.83 9.20
C THR A 151 2.65 12.51 10.07
N ILE A 152 3.56 13.28 9.46
CA ILE A 152 4.58 14.05 10.19
C ILE A 152 3.92 15.15 11.03
N PHE A 153 2.93 15.86 10.49
CA PHE A 153 2.17 16.88 11.26
C PHE A 153 1.33 16.26 12.37
N ASP A 154 0.69 15.11 12.17
CA ASP A 154 -0.05 14.41 13.23
C ASP A 154 0.88 13.97 14.36
N TYR A 155 2.12 13.60 14.04
CA TYR A 155 3.13 13.35 15.08
C TYR A 155 3.55 14.65 15.80
N ALA A 156 3.67 15.77 15.10
CA ALA A 156 3.96 17.07 15.72
C ALA A 156 2.84 17.52 16.67
N ILE A 157 1.58 17.22 16.34
CA ILE A 157 0.44 17.47 17.24
C ILE A 157 0.57 16.60 18.51
N LYS A 158 0.88 15.29 18.34
CA LYS A 158 1.10 14.39 19.50
C LYS A 158 2.23 14.85 20.41
N MET A 159 3.25 15.50 19.83
CA MET A 159 4.36 16.11 20.59
C MET A 159 4.02 17.53 21.08
N GLN A 160 2.79 17.98 20.93
CA GLN A 160 2.30 19.30 21.36
C GLN A 160 3.10 20.49 20.78
N MET A 161 3.70 20.30 19.59
CA MET A 161 4.48 21.34 18.90
C MET A 161 3.62 22.26 18.05
N ILE A 162 2.47 21.78 17.58
CA ILE A 162 1.46 22.52 16.81
C ILE A 162 0.06 22.10 17.24
N LYS A 163 -0.94 22.94 16.99
CA LYS A 163 -2.34 22.66 17.34
C LYS A 163 -3.08 21.85 16.29
N ASP A 164 -2.88 22.20 15.02
CA ASP A 164 -3.66 21.68 13.91
C ASP A 164 -2.77 21.15 12.79
N ASN A 165 -3.29 20.16 12.05
CA ASN A 165 -2.64 19.61 10.88
C ASN A 165 -3.07 20.39 9.62
N PRO A 166 -2.16 21.14 8.97
CA PRO A 166 -2.49 21.96 7.81
C PRO A 166 -2.88 21.14 6.56
N CYS A 167 -2.68 19.83 6.58
CA CYS A 167 -3.04 18.95 5.45
C CYS A 167 -4.53 18.62 5.39
N ARG A 168 -5.30 18.81 6.47
CA ARG A 168 -6.71 18.37 6.56
C ARG A 168 -7.64 19.07 5.60
N ASN A 169 -7.38 20.34 5.29
CA ASN A 169 -8.20 21.19 4.42
C ASN A 169 -7.63 21.34 3.01
N VAL A 170 -6.85 20.36 2.54
CA VAL A 170 -6.20 20.38 1.23
C VAL A 170 -6.98 19.54 0.24
N THR A 171 -7.26 20.11 -0.93
CA THR A 171 -7.95 19.42 -2.02
C THR A 171 -6.95 18.66 -2.88
N LEU A 172 -7.24 17.39 -3.09
CA LEU A 172 -6.45 16.50 -3.98
C LEU A 172 -7.03 16.46 -5.39
N PRO A 173 -6.21 16.26 -6.42
CA PRO A 173 -6.71 16.00 -7.77
C PRO A 173 -7.48 14.68 -7.79
N SER A 174 -8.56 14.66 -8.59
CA SER A 174 -9.34 13.44 -8.79
C SER A 174 -8.50 12.36 -9.47
N PRO A 175 -8.56 11.11 -9.02
CA PRO A 175 -7.85 10.02 -9.68
C PRO A 175 -8.49 9.71 -11.04
N ASP A 176 -7.66 9.53 -12.07
CA ASP A 176 -8.12 8.96 -13.34
C ASP A 176 -8.67 7.55 -13.09
N LYS A 177 -9.90 7.32 -13.47
CA LYS A 177 -10.51 5.99 -13.47
C LYS A 177 -9.92 5.18 -14.63
N LYS A 178 -8.77 4.55 -14.42
CA LYS A 178 -8.20 3.59 -15.39
C LYS A 178 -8.74 2.21 -15.06
N GLU A 179 -9.42 1.59 -16.01
CA GLU A 179 -9.77 0.19 -15.90
C GLU A 179 -8.51 -0.66 -15.73
N ARG A 180 -8.57 -1.60 -14.81
CA ARG A 180 -7.46 -2.53 -14.59
C ARG A 180 -7.46 -3.54 -15.72
N LYS A 181 -6.37 -3.62 -16.46
CA LYS A 181 -6.18 -4.65 -17.47
C LYS A 181 -5.88 -5.98 -16.75
N ILE A 182 -6.84 -6.90 -16.83
CA ILE A 182 -6.69 -8.29 -16.40
C ILE A 182 -6.75 -9.19 -17.64
N TYR A 183 -6.16 -10.36 -17.57
CA TYR A 183 -6.29 -11.36 -18.64
C TYR A 183 -7.72 -11.91 -18.69
N THR A 184 -8.21 -12.25 -19.88
CA THR A 184 -9.40 -13.06 -20.03
C THR A 184 -9.05 -14.55 -19.84
N VAL A 185 -10.06 -15.41 -19.69
CA VAL A 185 -9.87 -16.86 -19.56
C VAL A 185 -9.17 -17.43 -20.80
N GLU A 186 -9.59 -16.98 -21.99
CA GLU A 186 -9.03 -17.41 -23.28
C GLU A 186 -7.55 -17.01 -23.41
N GLU A 187 -7.20 -15.78 -23.00
CA GLU A 187 -5.81 -15.32 -22.99
C GLU A 187 -4.96 -16.18 -22.06
N VAL A 188 -5.48 -16.56 -20.89
CA VAL A 188 -4.75 -17.43 -19.95
C VAL A 188 -4.62 -18.85 -20.49
N GLN A 189 -5.67 -19.42 -21.07
CA GLN A 189 -5.61 -20.74 -21.71
C GLN A 189 -4.54 -20.77 -22.81
N LYS A 190 -4.47 -19.71 -23.64
CA LYS A 190 -3.42 -19.54 -24.64
C LYS A 190 -2.03 -19.48 -23.99
N ILE A 191 -1.86 -18.70 -22.92
CA ILE A 191 -0.59 -18.59 -22.19
C ILE A 191 -0.19 -19.95 -21.63
N LEU A 192 -1.10 -20.68 -20.97
CA LEU A 192 -0.84 -22.00 -20.40
C LEU A 192 -0.46 -23.03 -21.46
N THR A 193 -1.06 -22.95 -22.67
CA THR A 193 -0.69 -23.78 -23.80
C THR A 193 0.74 -23.49 -24.28
N LEU A 194 1.10 -22.23 -24.40
CA LEU A 194 2.44 -21.80 -24.80
C LEU A 194 3.50 -22.12 -23.73
N PHE A 195 3.14 -22.11 -22.45
CA PHE A 195 4.03 -22.51 -21.37
C PHE A 195 4.50 -23.96 -21.48
N LYS A 196 3.71 -24.87 -22.10
CA LYS A 196 4.13 -26.25 -22.35
C LYS A 196 5.29 -26.37 -23.34
N ALA A 197 5.49 -25.35 -24.19
CA ALA A 197 6.57 -25.28 -25.16
C ALA A 197 7.79 -24.48 -24.67
N GLU A 198 7.73 -23.94 -23.44
CA GLU A 198 8.89 -23.22 -22.89
C GLU A 198 10.06 -24.15 -22.60
N PRO A 199 11.30 -23.67 -22.82
CA PRO A 199 12.51 -24.40 -22.42
C PRO A 199 12.49 -24.77 -20.93
N VAL A 200 13.16 -25.88 -20.59
CA VAL A 200 13.19 -26.42 -19.24
C VAL A 200 13.78 -25.45 -18.22
N GLU A 201 14.70 -24.57 -18.64
CA GLU A 201 15.29 -23.50 -17.82
C GLU A 201 14.25 -22.49 -17.33
N ASN A 202 13.15 -22.36 -18.06
CA ASN A 202 12.03 -21.49 -17.73
C ASN A 202 10.96 -22.14 -16.87
N LEU A 203 11.09 -23.44 -16.55
CA LEU A 203 10.09 -24.19 -15.79
C LEU A 203 9.73 -23.55 -14.45
N LYS A 204 10.69 -22.91 -13.79
CA LYS A 204 10.47 -22.15 -12.55
C LYS A 204 9.49 -20.98 -12.73
N TYR A 205 9.51 -20.31 -13.86
CA TYR A 205 8.57 -19.22 -14.17
C TYR A 205 7.19 -19.75 -14.56
N VAL A 206 7.18 -20.82 -15.36
CA VAL A 206 5.93 -21.52 -15.70
C VAL A 206 5.23 -21.97 -14.42
N MET A 207 5.96 -22.61 -13.48
CA MET A 207 5.42 -23.03 -12.21
C MET A 207 4.97 -21.85 -11.33
N PHE A 208 5.72 -20.74 -11.34
CA PHE A 208 5.34 -19.53 -10.61
C PHE A 208 3.98 -18.99 -11.06
N PHE A 209 3.74 -18.87 -12.38
CA PHE A 209 2.49 -18.34 -12.91
C PHE A 209 1.35 -19.36 -12.80
N THR A 210 1.63 -20.65 -12.90
CA THR A 210 0.65 -21.70 -12.64
C THR A 210 0.18 -21.63 -11.18
N MET A 211 1.09 -21.56 -10.22
CA MET A 211 0.73 -21.37 -8.81
C MET A 211 -0.01 -20.06 -8.56
N ALA A 212 0.42 -18.96 -9.20
CA ALA A 212 -0.27 -17.67 -9.09
C ALA A 212 -1.75 -17.77 -9.51
N LEU A 213 -2.04 -18.54 -10.56
CA LEU A 213 -3.41 -18.76 -11.05
C LEU A 213 -4.21 -19.66 -10.10
N TYR A 214 -3.65 -20.79 -9.67
CA TYR A 214 -4.36 -21.75 -8.81
C TYR A 214 -4.60 -21.23 -7.38
N THR A 215 -3.73 -20.38 -6.86
CA THR A 215 -3.73 -20.00 -5.43
C THR A 215 -4.07 -18.52 -5.18
N GLY A 216 -3.96 -17.68 -6.18
CA GLY A 216 -4.15 -16.24 -6.04
C GLY A 216 -3.16 -15.56 -5.09
N LEU A 217 -2.02 -16.16 -4.77
CA LEU A 217 -1.03 -15.61 -3.86
C LEU A 217 -0.42 -14.31 -4.38
N ARG A 218 0.02 -13.45 -3.46
CA ARG A 218 0.83 -12.28 -3.83
C ARG A 218 2.20 -12.71 -4.32
N ARG A 219 2.79 -11.94 -5.24
CA ARG A 219 4.14 -12.23 -5.77
C ARG A 219 5.16 -12.55 -4.68
N GLY A 220 5.22 -11.74 -3.63
CA GLY A 220 6.18 -11.96 -2.55
C GLY A 220 5.85 -13.15 -1.66
N GLU A 221 4.57 -13.51 -1.52
CA GLU A 221 4.14 -14.74 -0.84
C GLU A 221 4.60 -15.97 -1.63
N LEU A 222 4.37 -15.99 -2.96
CA LEU A 222 4.87 -17.05 -3.85
C LEU A 222 6.38 -17.22 -3.75
N LEU A 223 7.14 -16.12 -3.92
CA LEU A 223 8.60 -16.14 -3.82
C LEU A 223 9.10 -16.48 -2.40
N GLY A 224 8.23 -16.39 -1.42
CA GLY A 224 8.52 -16.74 -0.03
C GLY A 224 8.30 -18.21 0.30
N LEU A 225 7.66 -19.00 -0.57
CA LEU A 225 7.38 -20.42 -0.31
C LEU A 225 8.65 -21.25 -0.21
N GLU A 226 8.63 -22.16 0.74
CA GLU A 226 9.67 -23.17 0.96
C GLU A 226 9.05 -24.57 0.86
N TRP A 227 9.84 -25.59 0.49
CA TRP A 227 9.33 -26.94 0.35
C TRP A 227 8.73 -27.49 1.65
N LYS A 228 9.26 -27.11 2.80
CA LYS A 228 8.72 -27.48 4.11
C LYS A 228 7.35 -26.89 4.44
N ASP A 229 6.85 -25.92 3.63
CA ASP A 229 5.51 -25.35 3.84
C ASP A 229 4.40 -26.29 3.34
N PHE A 230 4.74 -27.35 2.61
CA PHE A 230 3.81 -28.27 1.95
C PHE A 230 3.61 -29.55 2.80
N ASP A 231 2.37 -29.75 3.24
CA ASP A 231 1.90 -31.00 3.78
C ASP A 231 1.29 -31.85 2.64
N TRP A 232 2.08 -32.77 2.13
CA TRP A 232 1.72 -33.58 0.96
C TRP A 232 0.64 -34.63 1.27
N GLU A 233 0.54 -35.07 2.53
CA GLU A 233 -0.46 -36.06 2.97
C GLU A 233 -1.85 -35.42 3.02
N ARG A 234 -1.95 -34.25 3.61
CA ARG A 234 -3.21 -33.48 3.68
C ARG A 234 -3.52 -32.69 2.44
N GLY A 235 -2.57 -32.54 1.52
CA GLY A 235 -2.70 -31.73 0.31
C GLY A 235 -2.88 -30.25 0.61
N ILE A 236 -2.21 -29.72 1.64
CA ILE A 236 -2.27 -28.32 2.04
C ILE A 236 -0.87 -27.70 2.05
N PHE A 237 -0.81 -26.39 1.92
CA PHE A 237 0.41 -25.62 2.17
C PHE A 237 0.11 -24.34 2.95
N THR A 238 1.11 -23.85 3.66
CA THR A 238 0.97 -22.69 4.55
C THR A 238 1.74 -21.49 4.05
N VAL A 239 1.06 -20.35 3.93
CA VAL A 239 1.65 -19.06 3.59
C VAL A 239 1.97 -18.31 4.87
N ASN A 240 3.24 -18.21 5.24
CA ASN A 240 3.68 -17.62 6.52
C ASN A 240 4.79 -16.58 6.36
N ARG A 241 5.24 -16.32 5.13
CA ARG A 241 6.32 -15.37 4.85
C ARG A 241 6.13 -14.63 3.53
N ASN A 242 6.89 -13.54 3.36
CA ASN A 242 6.88 -12.70 2.18
C ASN A 242 8.32 -12.37 1.78
N SER A 243 8.71 -12.70 0.56
CA SER A 243 10.04 -12.39 0.02
C SER A 243 10.05 -10.98 -0.54
N LEU A 244 11.02 -10.19 -0.11
CA LEU A 244 11.17 -8.77 -0.40
C LEU A 244 12.60 -8.47 -0.84
N TRP A 245 12.80 -7.30 -1.43
CA TRP A 245 14.12 -6.82 -1.83
C TRP A 245 14.29 -5.33 -1.53
N THR A 246 15.46 -4.98 -1.02
CA THR A 246 15.93 -3.58 -0.99
C THR A 246 17.39 -3.53 -1.43
N LYS A 247 17.84 -2.35 -1.85
CA LYS A 247 19.23 -2.16 -2.27
C LYS A 247 20.23 -2.44 -1.14
N GLU A 248 19.84 -2.10 0.08
CA GLU A 248 20.69 -2.18 1.28
C GLU A 248 20.79 -3.59 1.85
N ARG A 249 19.71 -4.39 1.72
CA ARG A 249 19.60 -5.73 2.33
C ARG A 249 19.64 -6.87 1.31
N GLY A 250 19.60 -6.56 0.00
CA GLY A 250 19.37 -7.59 -1.01
C GLY A 250 18.01 -8.25 -0.89
N MET A 251 17.93 -9.54 -1.22
CA MET A 251 16.75 -10.38 -0.96
C MET A 251 16.65 -10.67 0.53
N TYR A 252 15.45 -10.52 1.10
CA TYR A 252 15.18 -10.85 2.50
C TYR A 252 13.74 -11.31 2.69
N THR A 253 13.52 -12.02 3.77
CA THR A 253 12.20 -12.51 4.16
C THR A 253 11.65 -11.65 5.31
N ASP A 254 10.37 -11.31 5.23
CA ASP A 254 9.64 -10.63 6.29
C ASP A 254 8.35 -11.41 6.62
N THR A 255 7.89 -11.28 7.85
CA THR A 255 6.59 -11.80 8.25
C THR A 255 5.46 -11.04 7.55
N PRO A 256 4.31 -11.65 7.30
CA PRO A 256 3.14 -10.94 6.81
C PRO A 256 2.77 -9.74 7.70
N LYS A 257 2.09 -8.74 7.13
CA LYS A 257 1.73 -7.52 7.87
C LYS A 257 0.74 -7.75 9.01
N THR A 258 -0.08 -8.79 8.90
CA THR A 258 -1.15 -9.11 9.87
C THR A 258 -1.18 -10.62 10.10
N ALA A 259 -1.63 -11.04 11.28
CA ALA A 259 -1.84 -12.46 11.60
C ALA A 259 -2.80 -13.13 10.61
N SER A 260 -3.81 -12.41 10.11
CA SER A 260 -4.76 -12.88 9.09
C SER A 260 -4.13 -13.16 7.72
N SER A 261 -2.88 -12.74 7.51
CA SER A 261 -2.15 -13.06 6.27
C SER A 261 -1.46 -14.44 6.33
N ILE A 262 -1.31 -15.02 7.54
CA ILE A 262 -0.86 -16.41 7.71
C ILE A 262 -2.09 -17.28 7.49
N ARG A 263 -2.02 -18.16 6.49
CA ARG A 263 -3.14 -19.02 6.11
C ARG A 263 -2.65 -20.29 5.46
N SER A 264 -3.41 -21.37 5.66
CA SER A 264 -3.22 -22.62 4.94
C SER A 264 -4.25 -22.73 3.82
N LEU A 265 -3.81 -23.19 2.66
CA LEU A 265 -4.61 -23.37 1.47
C LEU A 265 -4.56 -24.82 1.04
N LYS A 266 -5.70 -25.35 0.60
CA LYS A 266 -5.80 -26.68 0.01
C LYS A 266 -5.31 -26.63 -1.44
N MET A 267 -4.51 -27.60 -1.83
CA MET A 267 -4.07 -27.78 -3.20
C MET A 267 -5.04 -28.66 -3.99
N GLN A 268 -5.25 -28.32 -5.23
CA GLN A 268 -5.96 -29.18 -6.17
C GLN A 268 -5.04 -30.36 -6.58
N PRO A 269 -5.58 -31.56 -6.88
CA PRO A 269 -4.77 -32.72 -7.28
C PRO A 269 -3.81 -32.41 -8.44
N GLU A 270 -4.28 -31.66 -9.43
CA GLU A 270 -3.47 -31.26 -10.60
C GLU A 270 -2.28 -30.37 -10.19
N LEU A 271 -2.48 -29.49 -9.23
CA LEU A 271 -1.39 -28.64 -8.70
C LEU A 271 -0.37 -29.46 -7.92
N ILE A 272 -0.82 -30.45 -7.15
CA ILE A 272 0.06 -31.39 -6.43
C ILE A 272 0.96 -32.14 -7.40
N ASP A 273 0.38 -32.67 -8.48
CA ASP A 273 1.14 -33.41 -9.49
C ASP A 273 2.16 -32.55 -10.23
N LEU A 274 1.79 -31.31 -10.56
CA LEU A 274 2.71 -30.34 -11.16
C LEU A 274 3.85 -29.98 -10.21
N LEU A 275 3.57 -29.77 -8.92
CA LEU A 275 4.58 -29.47 -7.91
C LEU A 275 5.53 -30.66 -7.68
N LYS A 276 5.04 -31.89 -7.65
CA LYS A 276 5.88 -33.09 -7.55
C LYS A 276 6.83 -33.19 -8.75
N LYS A 277 6.34 -32.99 -9.97
CA LYS A 277 7.17 -32.96 -11.19
C LYS A 277 8.22 -31.85 -11.12
N TYR A 278 7.82 -30.67 -10.66
CA TYR A 278 8.72 -29.55 -10.50
C TYR A 278 9.82 -29.83 -9.44
N LYS A 279 9.46 -30.48 -8.32
CA LYS A 279 10.42 -30.91 -7.31
C LYS A 279 11.46 -31.87 -7.88
N VAL A 280 11.02 -32.91 -8.60
CA VAL A 280 11.93 -33.87 -9.26
C VAL A 280 12.88 -33.16 -10.22
N TRP A 281 12.39 -32.21 -11.02
CA TRP A 281 13.24 -31.39 -11.89
C TRP A 281 14.26 -30.57 -11.09
N GLN A 282 13.83 -29.90 -10.01
CA GLN A 282 14.72 -29.08 -9.21
C GLN A 282 15.79 -29.94 -8.50
N ASP A 283 15.43 -31.11 -7.99
CA ASP A 283 16.39 -32.04 -7.35
C ASP A 283 17.44 -32.54 -8.34
N GLY A 284 17.03 -32.86 -9.58
CA GLY A 284 17.97 -33.19 -10.65
C GLY A 284 18.87 -32.01 -11.04
N TYR A 285 18.32 -30.79 -11.06
CA TYR A 285 19.09 -29.58 -11.30
C TYR A 285 20.11 -29.31 -10.19
N ILE A 286 19.72 -29.49 -8.91
CA ILE A 286 20.61 -29.39 -7.75
C ILE A 286 21.81 -30.34 -7.91
N THR A 287 21.53 -31.59 -8.27
CA THR A 287 22.58 -32.60 -8.51
C THR A 287 23.56 -32.14 -9.61
N THR A 288 23.05 -31.51 -10.67
CA THR A 288 23.88 -31.01 -11.78
C THR A 288 24.74 -29.81 -11.36
N ILE A 289 24.23 -28.93 -10.52
CA ILE A 289 24.96 -27.74 -10.03
C ILE A 289 25.99 -28.13 -8.96
N GLY A 290 25.72 -29.16 -8.16
CA GLY A 290 26.60 -29.68 -7.13
C GLY A 290 26.96 -28.65 -6.07
N ASP A 291 28.24 -28.55 -5.69
CA ASP A 291 28.73 -27.68 -4.59
C ASP A 291 28.47 -26.19 -4.77
N ARG A 292 28.08 -25.77 -5.97
CA ARG A 292 27.69 -24.36 -6.21
C ARG A 292 26.28 -24.05 -5.80
N TRP A 293 25.48 -25.07 -5.45
CA TRP A 293 24.12 -24.85 -4.97
C TRP A 293 24.11 -24.37 -3.53
N GLN A 294 23.35 -23.30 -3.28
CA GLN A 294 23.09 -22.75 -1.95
C GLN A 294 21.66 -23.09 -1.56
N ASP A 295 21.50 -24.01 -0.62
CA ASP A 295 20.18 -24.47 -0.22
C ASP A 295 19.53 -23.50 0.75
N HIS A 296 18.39 -22.96 0.34
CA HIS A 296 17.51 -22.10 1.12
C HIS A 296 16.11 -22.70 1.28
N ASP A 297 15.93 -23.99 0.93
CA ASP A 297 14.64 -24.68 0.90
C ASP A 297 13.56 -23.98 0.03
N ARG A 298 13.97 -23.08 -0.87
CA ARG A 298 13.06 -22.24 -1.67
C ARG A 298 12.49 -22.99 -2.86
N LEU A 299 11.17 -22.77 -3.06
CA LEU A 299 10.50 -23.27 -4.26
C LEU A 299 11.03 -22.55 -5.51
N PHE A 300 11.23 -21.24 -5.44
CA PHE A 300 11.67 -20.40 -6.58
C PHE A 300 13.05 -19.84 -6.32
N THR A 301 14.01 -20.30 -7.11
CA THR A 301 15.44 -19.99 -6.94
C THR A 301 16.06 -19.37 -8.19
N THR A 302 17.21 -18.76 -8.01
CA THR A 302 18.17 -18.48 -9.09
C THR A 302 18.84 -19.77 -9.56
N TRP A 303 19.83 -19.67 -10.46
CA TRP A 303 20.57 -20.82 -10.99
C TRP A 303 21.39 -21.55 -9.91
N ASN A 304 21.81 -20.86 -8.86
CA ASN A 304 22.63 -21.41 -7.77
C ASN A 304 21.89 -21.61 -6.45
N GLY A 305 20.56 -21.66 -6.45
CA GLY A 305 19.77 -21.92 -5.23
C GLY A 305 19.38 -20.70 -4.41
N GLU A 306 19.99 -19.51 -4.65
CA GLU A 306 19.60 -18.28 -3.99
C GLU A 306 18.11 -17.92 -4.26
N PRO A 307 17.43 -17.22 -3.34
CA PRO A 307 16.06 -16.80 -3.54
C PRO A 307 15.89 -15.96 -4.81
N MET A 308 14.91 -16.32 -5.66
CA MET A 308 14.62 -15.60 -6.90
C MET A 308 14.30 -14.14 -6.63
N HIS A 309 14.91 -13.23 -7.41
CA HIS A 309 14.69 -11.79 -7.27
C HIS A 309 13.22 -11.42 -7.56
N VAL A 310 12.69 -10.43 -6.82
CA VAL A 310 11.26 -10.05 -6.86
C VAL A 310 10.77 -9.54 -8.21
N THR A 311 11.65 -9.08 -9.11
CA THR A 311 11.27 -8.62 -10.45
C THR A 311 11.31 -9.73 -11.48
N SER A 312 12.11 -10.80 -11.27
CA SER A 312 12.35 -11.85 -12.27
C SER A 312 11.08 -12.44 -12.90
N PRO A 313 10.00 -12.73 -12.14
CA PRO A 313 8.76 -13.22 -12.76
C PRO A 313 8.11 -12.18 -13.70
N ALA A 314 8.18 -10.90 -13.36
CA ALA A 314 7.61 -9.84 -14.20
C ALA A 314 8.44 -9.63 -15.47
N ASP A 315 9.76 -9.70 -15.36
CA ASP A 315 10.68 -9.54 -16.48
C ASP A 315 10.53 -10.71 -17.45
N PHE A 316 10.47 -11.95 -16.94
CA PHE A 316 10.14 -13.13 -17.75
C PHE A 316 8.80 -12.98 -18.47
N LEU A 317 7.73 -12.66 -17.75
CA LEU A 317 6.40 -12.56 -18.36
C LEU A 317 6.34 -11.48 -19.43
N LYS A 318 7.04 -10.36 -19.23
CA LYS A 318 7.10 -9.27 -20.21
C LYS A 318 7.77 -9.74 -21.51
N GLU A 319 8.88 -10.45 -21.41
CA GLU A 319 9.59 -10.96 -22.56
C GLU A 319 8.82 -12.10 -23.24
N PHE A 320 8.23 -13.01 -22.47
CA PHE A 320 7.35 -14.06 -22.94
C PHE A 320 6.17 -13.48 -23.76
N CYS A 321 5.46 -12.48 -23.22
CA CYS A 321 4.35 -11.84 -23.89
C CYS A 321 4.79 -11.17 -25.20
N LYS A 322 5.93 -10.47 -25.19
CA LYS A 322 6.49 -9.82 -26.38
C LYS A 322 6.80 -10.84 -27.48
N ARG A 323 7.47 -11.94 -27.13
CA ARG A 323 7.88 -13.00 -28.04
C ARG A 323 6.67 -13.72 -28.69
N ASN A 324 5.57 -13.87 -27.94
CA ASN A 324 4.38 -14.58 -28.39
C ASN A 324 3.23 -13.67 -28.88
N GLY A 325 3.47 -12.36 -29.02
CA GLY A 325 2.45 -11.41 -29.47
C GLY A 325 1.23 -11.32 -28.53
N ILE A 326 1.45 -11.49 -27.21
CA ILE A 326 0.41 -11.45 -26.19
C ILE A 326 0.48 -10.11 -25.47
N ARG A 327 -0.67 -9.58 -25.12
CA ARG A 327 -0.80 -8.39 -24.27
C ARG A 327 -0.15 -8.64 -22.89
N TYR A 328 0.71 -7.74 -22.43
CA TYR A 328 1.30 -7.84 -21.10
C TYR A 328 0.36 -7.30 -20.02
N CYS A 329 0.09 -8.11 -19.01
CA CYS A 329 -0.47 -7.70 -17.74
C CYS A 329 0.50 -8.05 -16.60
N SER A 330 0.55 -7.21 -15.57
CA SER A 330 1.50 -7.44 -14.46
C SER A 330 1.23 -8.78 -13.73
N PRO A 331 2.22 -9.39 -13.04
CA PRO A 331 1.98 -10.61 -12.25
C PRO A 331 0.84 -10.50 -11.24
N HIS A 332 0.51 -9.30 -10.77
CA HIS A 332 -0.61 -9.10 -9.86
C HIS A 332 -1.98 -9.30 -10.52
N SER A 333 -2.06 -9.17 -11.84
CA SER A 333 -3.31 -9.43 -12.58
C SER A 333 -3.72 -10.92 -12.56
N TRP A 334 -2.79 -11.86 -12.39
CA TRP A 334 -3.08 -13.28 -12.20
C TRP A 334 -3.89 -13.53 -10.92
N ARG A 335 -3.53 -12.86 -9.85
CA ARG A 335 -4.30 -12.87 -8.61
C ARG A 335 -5.67 -12.23 -8.77
N HIS A 336 -5.77 -11.15 -9.57
CA HIS A 336 -7.07 -10.55 -9.88
C HIS A 336 -7.94 -11.51 -10.66
N LEU A 337 -7.38 -12.19 -11.67
CA LEU A 337 -8.12 -13.20 -12.42
C LEU A 337 -8.60 -14.35 -11.53
N HIS A 338 -7.71 -14.90 -10.68
CA HIS A 338 -8.10 -15.94 -9.72
C HIS A 338 -9.32 -15.51 -8.88
N ALA A 339 -9.29 -14.29 -8.33
CA ALA A 339 -10.39 -13.79 -7.53
C ALA A 339 -11.67 -13.55 -8.36
N THR A 340 -11.54 -13.08 -9.59
CA THR A 340 -12.67 -12.94 -10.53
C THR A 340 -13.33 -14.30 -10.79
N LEU A 341 -12.52 -15.32 -11.10
CA LEU A 341 -13.02 -16.68 -11.34
C LEU A 341 -13.72 -17.27 -10.12
N MET A 342 -13.20 -17.07 -8.90
CA MET A 342 -13.88 -17.50 -7.68
C MET A 342 -15.26 -16.85 -7.54
N ILE A 343 -15.37 -15.54 -7.78
CA ILE A 343 -16.63 -14.79 -7.66
C ILE A 343 -17.62 -15.24 -8.74
N GLU A 344 -17.18 -15.40 -9.99
CA GLU A 344 -17.99 -15.87 -11.11
C GLU A 344 -18.48 -17.32 -10.89
N SER A 345 -17.70 -18.12 -10.15
CA SER A 345 -18.11 -19.45 -9.69
C SER A 345 -19.05 -19.46 -8.50
N GLY A 346 -19.52 -18.29 -8.03
CA GLY A 346 -20.48 -18.18 -6.92
C GLY A 346 -19.88 -18.27 -5.53
N VAL A 347 -18.55 -18.19 -5.38
CA VAL A 347 -17.89 -18.21 -4.07
C VAL A 347 -18.15 -16.89 -3.33
N ASP A 348 -18.59 -16.97 -2.09
CA ASP A 348 -18.91 -15.79 -1.28
C ASP A 348 -17.67 -14.90 -1.00
N VAL A 349 -17.95 -13.60 -0.78
CA VAL A 349 -16.89 -12.57 -0.61
C VAL A 349 -15.96 -12.85 0.56
N LYS A 350 -16.46 -13.43 1.68
CA LYS A 350 -15.65 -13.71 2.87
C LYS A 350 -14.68 -14.85 2.59
N THR A 351 -15.13 -15.87 1.88
CA THR A 351 -14.26 -16.98 1.44
C THR A 351 -13.19 -16.49 0.48
N VAL A 352 -13.56 -15.68 -0.53
CA VAL A 352 -12.56 -15.06 -1.44
C VAL A 352 -11.57 -14.20 -0.66
N GLN A 353 -12.04 -13.40 0.29
CA GLN A 353 -11.20 -12.58 1.15
C GLN A 353 -10.23 -13.43 1.97
N ALA A 354 -10.70 -14.50 2.59
CA ALA A 354 -9.89 -15.43 3.39
C ALA A 354 -8.81 -16.11 2.54
N CYS A 355 -9.17 -16.66 1.38
CA CYS A 355 -8.23 -17.31 0.45
C CYS A 355 -7.15 -16.34 -0.02
N LEU A 356 -7.53 -15.11 -0.33
CA LEU A 356 -6.59 -14.09 -0.77
C LEU A 356 -5.77 -13.48 0.38
N GLY A 357 -6.22 -13.57 1.65
CA GLY A 357 -5.59 -12.89 2.78
C GLY A 357 -5.71 -11.36 2.65
N HIS A 358 -6.89 -10.84 2.32
CA HIS A 358 -7.20 -9.42 2.39
C HIS A 358 -7.63 -9.06 3.81
N SER A 359 -7.01 -8.03 4.40
CA SER A 359 -7.38 -7.55 5.74
C SER A 359 -8.74 -6.87 5.77
N GLU A 360 -9.22 -6.33 4.62
CA GLU A 360 -10.49 -5.61 4.50
C GLU A 360 -11.30 -6.12 3.31
N ALA A 361 -12.59 -6.37 3.53
CA ALA A 361 -13.54 -6.81 2.49
C ALA A 361 -13.74 -5.73 1.40
N THR A 362 -13.64 -4.46 1.75
CA THR A 362 -13.74 -3.32 0.83
C THR A 362 -12.73 -3.43 -0.32
N THR A 363 -11.53 -3.95 -0.07
CA THR A 363 -10.52 -4.19 -1.11
C THR A 363 -11.00 -5.21 -2.14
N THR A 364 -11.64 -6.30 -1.68
CA THR A 364 -12.21 -7.33 -2.57
C THR A 364 -13.40 -6.77 -3.34
N MET A 365 -14.35 -6.13 -2.66
CA MET A 365 -15.56 -5.58 -3.29
C MET A 365 -15.23 -4.52 -4.35
N THR A 366 -14.37 -3.55 -4.03
CA THR A 366 -14.00 -2.47 -4.97
C THR A 366 -13.27 -2.98 -6.21
N CYS A 367 -12.48 -4.05 -6.06
CA CYS A 367 -11.72 -4.61 -7.18
C CYS A 367 -12.57 -5.43 -8.15
N TYR A 368 -13.69 -6.01 -7.68
CA TYR A 368 -14.46 -7.03 -8.42
C TYR A 368 -15.95 -6.67 -8.55
N LEU A 369 -16.28 -5.37 -8.47
CA LEU A 369 -17.67 -4.90 -8.49
C LEU A 369 -18.47 -5.43 -9.71
N HIS A 370 -17.85 -5.45 -10.91
CA HIS A 370 -18.51 -5.95 -12.12
C HIS A 370 -18.81 -7.46 -12.04
N SER A 371 -17.87 -8.26 -11.54
CA SER A 371 -18.07 -9.70 -11.37
C SER A 371 -19.14 -10.00 -10.31
N PHE A 372 -19.29 -9.16 -9.28
CA PHE A 372 -20.41 -9.27 -8.33
C PHE A 372 -21.75 -8.94 -8.95
N GLN A 373 -21.82 -7.98 -9.85
CA GLN A 373 -23.08 -7.64 -10.54
C GLN A 373 -23.55 -8.80 -11.44
N SER A 374 -22.64 -9.44 -12.17
CA SER A 374 -22.97 -10.61 -13.00
C SER A 374 -23.37 -11.83 -12.15
N ALA A 375 -22.68 -12.09 -11.03
CA ALA A 375 -23.03 -13.14 -10.09
C ALA A 375 -24.39 -12.88 -9.42
N GLN A 376 -24.72 -11.63 -9.10
CA GLN A 376 -26.02 -11.24 -8.56
C GLN A 376 -27.14 -11.48 -9.58
N ALA A 377 -26.95 -11.15 -10.86
CA ALA A 377 -27.92 -11.44 -11.92
C ALA A 377 -28.17 -12.94 -12.05
N ALA A 378 -27.12 -13.76 -12.09
CA ALA A 378 -27.24 -15.21 -12.14
C ALA A 378 -27.95 -15.80 -10.90
N ALA A 379 -27.71 -15.24 -9.71
CA ALA A 379 -28.40 -15.64 -8.49
C ALA A 379 -29.90 -15.31 -8.55
N MET A 380 -30.29 -14.15 -9.11
CA MET A 380 -31.68 -13.78 -9.33
C MET A 380 -32.38 -14.71 -10.33
N ASP A 381 -31.65 -15.06 -11.42
CA ASP A 381 -32.16 -16.04 -12.41
C ASP A 381 -32.35 -17.44 -11.77
N ALA A 382 -31.41 -17.87 -10.92
CA ALA A 382 -31.53 -19.12 -10.19
C ALA A 382 -32.75 -19.14 -9.26
N VAL A 383 -33.04 -18.06 -8.51
CA VAL A 383 -34.22 -17.89 -7.71
C VAL A 383 -35.51 -17.95 -8.58
N ALA A 384 -35.50 -17.19 -9.68
CA ALA A 384 -36.64 -17.17 -10.60
C ALA A 384 -36.92 -18.57 -11.17
N ASN A 385 -35.88 -19.33 -11.51
CA ASN A 385 -35.99 -20.71 -11.99
C ASN A 385 -36.49 -21.68 -10.90
N ALA A 386 -36.03 -21.50 -9.67
CA ALA A 386 -36.46 -22.35 -8.53
C ALA A 386 -37.94 -22.19 -8.18
N ILE A 387 -38.49 -20.97 -8.36
CA ILE A 387 -39.92 -20.68 -8.05
C ILE A 387 -40.83 -20.78 -9.27
N ARG A 388 -40.31 -21.09 -10.48
CA ARG A 388 -41.12 -21.38 -11.65
C ARG A 388 -41.98 -22.61 -11.36
N ILE A 389 -43.29 -22.38 -11.19
CA ILE A 389 -44.27 -23.45 -11.15
C ILE A 389 -44.31 -24.05 -12.56
N THR A 390 -43.79 -25.27 -12.71
CA THR A 390 -43.99 -26.02 -13.95
C THR A 390 -45.47 -26.25 -14.12
N PRO A 391 -46.14 -25.78 -15.19
CA PRO A 391 -47.54 -26.11 -15.40
C PRO A 391 -47.60 -27.63 -15.49
N LYS A 392 -48.49 -28.26 -14.68
CA LYS A 392 -48.79 -29.69 -14.80
C LYS A 392 -49.16 -29.93 -16.27
N ASN A 393 -48.44 -30.79 -16.94
CA ASN A 393 -48.81 -31.28 -18.25
C ASN A 393 -50.25 -31.73 -18.18
N GLU A 394 -51.18 -31.01 -18.82
CA GLU A 394 -52.51 -31.53 -19.13
C GLU A 394 -52.30 -32.75 -19.99
N THR A 395 -52.72 -33.88 -19.49
CA THR A 395 -52.74 -35.17 -20.19
C THR A 395 -53.58 -34.97 -21.47
N PRO A 396 -53.16 -35.41 -22.65
CA PRO A 396 -53.90 -35.23 -23.90
C PRO A 396 -55.06 -36.23 -23.98
N GLN A 397 -56.11 -36.01 -23.20
CA GLN A 397 -57.33 -36.85 -23.23
C GLN A 397 -58.66 -36.07 -23.24
N GLN A 398 -58.67 -34.81 -23.66
CA GLN A 398 -59.92 -34.02 -23.82
C GLN A 398 -60.07 -33.31 -25.16
N ALA A 399 -59.35 -33.67 -26.19
CA ALA A 399 -59.52 -33.10 -27.54
C ALA A 399 -60.37 -33.97 -28.50
N ALA A 400 -61.18 -34.93 -28.00
CA ALA A 400 -61.98 -35.81 -28.83
C ALA A 400 -63.49 -35.71 -28.53
N ALA A 401 -64.02 -34.61 -27.92
CA ALA A 401 -65.43 -34.49 -27.61
C ALA A 401 -66.04 -33.14 -28.01
N SER A 402 -65.63 -32.53 -29.12
CA SER A 402 -66.31 -31.36 -29.71
C SER A 402 -66.22 -31.34 -31.25
N SER A 403 -66.62 -32.45 -31.89
CA SER A 403 -66.96 -32.46 -33.30
C SER A 403 -68.01 -33.55 -33.49
N LEU A 404 -69.24 -33.21 -33.10
CA LEU A 404 -70.46 -33.73 -33.66
C LEU A 404 -71.58 -32.65 -33.55
#